data_d12425adff5dba306f51283e659ccb19
#
_entry.id   d12425adff5dba306f51283e659ccb19
#
_cell.length_a   1.000
_cell.length_b   1.000
_cell.length_c   1.000
_cell.angle_alpha   90.00
_cell.angle_beta   90.00
_cell.angle_gamma   90.00
#
_symmetry.space_group_name_H-M   'P 1'
#
loop_
_entity.id
_entity.type
_entity.pdbx_description
1 polymer ?
#
loop_
_entity_poly.entity_id
_entity_poly.type
_entity_poly.pdbx_seq_one_letter_code
_entity_poly.pdbx_strand_id
1 'polypeptide(L)'
;MNYRNIRAIIVDLDGTLLHTDKTLSKYTIQTLEKCRQQGIYIMIATARPLRNTLPYTKMFHFDAMVVSNGARIVCQGKREERNIPKETALEFVRALSEHENLRITLETSDSAYSNYPIEEYETVVIKDLAPIIEKEMILKVLVHLDRADTLSTVQKEMPKSMH
;
A
#
# COMPACT_ATOMS: atom_id res chain seq x y z
N MET A 1 17.55 -24.08 15.16
CA MET A 1 16.09 -23.92 14.98
C MET A 1 15.55 -25.09 14.16
N ASN A 2 14.46 -25.71 14.61
CA ASN A 2 13.88 -26.86 13.90
C ASN A 2 12.85 -26.33 12.89
N TYR A 3 13.23 -26.20 11.61
CA TYR A 3 12.39 -25.62 10.53
C TYR A 3 11.32 -26.60 9.99
N ARG A 4 11.17 -27.78 10.61
CA ARG A 4 10.27 -28.84 10.11
C ARG A 4 8.77 -28.51 10.16
N ASN A 5 8.38 -27.37 10.76
CA ASN A 5 6.99 -26.97 10.94
C ASN A 5 6.61 -25.63 10.25
N ILE A 6 7.44 -25.11 9.35
CA ILE A 6 7.07 -23.91 8.59
C ILE A 6 6.00 -24.30 7.58
N ARG A 7 4.83 -23.65 7.67
CA ARG A 7 3.69 -23.86 6.77
C ARG A 7 3.42 -22.69 5.84
N ALA A 8 3.93 -21.52 6.18
CA ALA A 8 3.78 -20.33 5.36
C ALA A 8 5.01 -19.42 5.48
N ILE A 9 5.32 -18.72 4.40
CA ILE A 9 6.30 -17.65 4.31
C ILE A 9 5.54 -16.39 3.87
N ILE A 10 5.64 -15.34 4.67
CA ILE A 10 5.09 -14.02 4.35
C ILE A 10 6.28 -13.10 4.13
N VAL A 11 6.34 -12.42 2.99
CA VAL A 11 7.50 -11.63 2.59
C VAL A 11 7.06 -10.26 2.07
N ASP A 12 7.82 -9.23 2.43
CA ASP A 12 7.68 -7.91 1.80
C ASP A 12 8.38 -7.89 0.44
N LEU A 13 7.99 -6.95 -0.40
CA LEU A 13 8.55 -6.78 -1.74
C LEU A 13 9.79 -5.89 -1.71
N ASP A 14 9.66 -4.64 -1.28
CA ASP A 14 10.69 -3.63 -1.40
C ASP A 14 11.80 -3.81 -0.36
N GLY A 15 13.04 -3.93 -0.83
CA GLY A 15 14.19 -4.16 0.05
C GLY A 15 14.26 -5.55 0.69
N THR A 16 13.33 -6.47 0.32
CA THR A 16 13.29 -7.84 0.84
C THR A 16 13.30 -8.85 -0.29
N LEU A 17 12.21 -8.97 -1.05
CA LEU A 17 12.11 -9.94 -2.15
C LEU A 17 12.67 -9.37 -3.46
N LEU A 18 12.52 -8.07 -3.68
CA LEU A 18 12.95 -7.38 -4.89
C LEU A 18 14.36 -6.82 -4.75
N HIS A 19 15.09 -6.84 -5.85
CA HIS A 19 16.32 -6.08 -6.02
C HIS A 19 16.06 -4.56 -6.02
N THR A 20 17.13 -3.76 -5.95
CA THR A 20 17.05 -2.29 -5.97
C THR A 20 16.41 -1.77 -7.26
N ASP A 21 16.62 -2.45 -8.39
CA ASP A 21 16.01 -2.17 -9.70
C ASP A 21 14.55 -2.67 -9.82
N LYS A 22 13.95 -3.10 -8.72
CA LYS A 22 12.58 -3.64 -8.63
C LYS A 22 12.36 -4.93 -9.42
N THR A 23 13.41 -5.66 -9.72
CA THR A 23 13.30 -6.99 -10.36
C THR A 23 13.24 -8.12 -9.35
N LEU A 24 12.61 -9.23 -9.75
CA LEU A 24 12.59 -10.49 -9.02
C LEU A 24 13.55 -11.47 -9.69
N SER A 25 14.58 -11.93 -8.98
CA SER A 25 15.61 -12.78 -9.56
C SER A 25 15.09 -14.18 -9.90
N LYS A 26 15.68 -14.79 -10.93
CA LYS A 26 15.40 -16.20 -11.25
C LYS A 26 15.71 -17.13 -10.07
N TYR A 27 16.78 -16.86 -9.33
CA TYR A 27 17.16 -17.62 -8.14
C TYR A 27 16.07 -17.55 -7.06
N THR A 28 15.55 -16.36 -6.78
CA THR A 28 14.45 -16.14 -5.83
C THR A 28 13.21 -16.94 -6.25
N ILE A 29 12.79 -16.82 -7.51
CA ILE A 29 11.64 -17.55 -8.06
C ILE A 29 11.83 -19.06 -7.87
N GLN A 30 12.98 -19.60 -8.26
CA GLN A 30 13.27 -21.05 -8.12
C GLN A 30 13.26 -21.49 -6.66
N THR A 31 13.72 -20.65 -5.73
CA THR A 31 13.72 -20.96 -4.30
C THR A 31 12.29 -20.98 -3.75
N LEU A 32 11.47 -20.01 -4.11
CA LEU A 32 10.05 -19.98 -3.72
C LEU A 32 9.28 -21.18 -4.29
N GLU A 33 9.56 -21.58 -5.55
CA GLU A 33 8.96 -22.79 -6.15
C GLU A 33 9.33 -24.07 -5.38
N LYS A 34 10.59 -24.22 -4.93
CA LYS A 34 11.01 -25.34 -4.09
C LYS A 34 10.27 -25.34 -2.76
N CYS A 35 10.05 -24.19 -2.14
CA CYS A 35 9.26 -24.06 -0.92
C CYS A 35 7.81 -24.51 -1.15
N ARG A 36 7.20 -24.05 -2.25
CA ARG A 36 5.84 -24.47 -2.64
C ARG A 36 5.71 -25.96 -2.86
N GLN A 37 6.66 -26.59 -3.53
CA GLN A 37 6.69 -28.04 -3.75
C GLN A 37 6.73 -28.84 -2.43
N GLN A 38 7.19 -28.20 -1.34
CA GLN A 38 7.16 -28.76 0.01
C GLN A 38 5.85 -28.47 0.77
N GLY A 39 4.84 -27.88 0.12
CA GLY A 39 3.55 -27.55 0.72
C GLY A 39 3.56 -26.26 1.55
N ILE A 40 4.57 -25.39 1.37
CA ILE A 40 4.67 -24.11 2.08
C ILE A 40 3.88 -23.05 1.28
N TYR A 41 2.94 -22.38 1.94
CA TYR A 41 2.23 -21.23 1.36
C TYR A 41 3.17 -20.03 1.24
N ILE A 42 3.12 -19.33 0.10
CA ILE A 42 3.93 -18.14 -0.15
C ILE A 42 3.01 -16.93 -0.31
N MET A 43 3.18 -15.93 0.56
CA MET A 43 2.34 -14.76 0.64
C MET A 43 3.16 -13.47 0.56
N ILE A 44 2.54 -12.39 0.09
CA ILE A 44 3.11 -11.03 0.10
C ILE A 44 2.44 -10.21 1.20
N ALA A 45 3.23 -9.40 1.91
CA ALA A 45 2.73 -8.29 2.74
C ALA A 45 3.53 -7.03 2.39
N THR A 46 2.90 -6.03 1.77
CA THR A 46 3.58 -4.85 1.23
C THR A 46 2.78 -3.57 1.40
N ALA A 47 3.49 -2.45 1.46
CA ALA A 47 2.88 -1.12 1.42
C ALA A 47 2.35 -0.74 0.02
N ARG A 48 2.79 -1.44 -1.03
CA ARG A 48 2.35 -1.17 -2.41
C ARG A 48 0.86 -1.39 -2.59
N PRO A 49 0.17 -0.58 -3.41
CA PRO A 49 -1.18 -0.88 -3.85
C PRO A 49 -1.20 -2.11 -4.76
N LEU A 50 -2.37 -2.75 -4.87
CA LEU A 50 -2.53 -3.97 -5.67
C LEU A 50 -2.04 -3.80 -7.11
N ARG A 51 -2.38 -2.68 -7.77
CA ARG A 51 -1.97 -2.39 -9.15
C ARG A 51 -0.45 -2.46 -9.36
N ASN A 52 0.33 -2.02 -8.36
CA ASN A 52 1.80 -2.04 -8.40
C ASN A 52 2.40 -3.39 -7.94
N THR A 53 1.57 -4.30 -7.46
CA THR A 53 1.94 -5.66 -7.05
C THR A 53 1.65 -6.69 -8.16
N LEU A 54 0.64 -6.44 -8.99
CA LEU A 54 0.22 -7.35 -10.08
C LEU A 54 1.35 -7.76 -11.05
N PRO A 55 2.32 -6.92 -11.43
CA PRO A 55 3.42 -7.36 -12.30
C PRO A 55 4.19 -8.57 -11.74
N TYR A 56 4.37 -8.65 -10.43
CA TYR A 56 5.07 -9.75 -9.78
C TYR A 56 4.26 -11.05 -9.72
N THR A 57 2.92 -10.95 -9.69
CA THR A 57 2.04 -12.13 -9.72
C THR A 57 2.06 -12.85 -11.07
N LYS A 58 2.51 -12.17 -12.14
CA LYS A 58 2.75 -12.79 -13.45
C LYS A 58 4.04 -13.61 -13.47
N MET A 59 4.99 -13.33 -12.57
CA MET A 59 6.28 -13.99 -12.49
C MET A 59 6.25 -15.19 -11.53
N PHE A 60 5.45 -15.09 -10.47
CA PHE A 60 5.30 -16.12 -9.45
C PHE A 60 3.88 -16.05 -8.86
N HIS A 61 3.28 -17.22 -8.60
CA HIS A 61 1.97 -17.27 -7.96
C HIS A 61 2.10 -17.16 -6.45
N PHE A 62 1.46 -16.16 -5.85
CA PHE A 62 1.35 -15.98 -4.41
C PHE A 62 -0.03 -16.47 -3.93
N ASP A 63 -0.05 -17.22 -2.83
CA ASP A 63 -1.28 -17.83 -2.27
C ASP A 63 -2.21 -16.76 -1.66
N ALA A 64 -1.63 -15.69 -1.12
CA ALA A 64 -2.34 -14.51 -0.65
C ALA A 64 -1.46 -13.26 -0.75
N MET A 65 -2.10 -12.10 -0.80
CA MET A 65 -1.45 -10.79 -0.80
C MET A 65 -2.14 -9.86 0.18
N VAL A 66 -1.37 -9.25 1.05
CA VAL A 66 -1.77 -8.14 1.91
C VAL A 66 -1.10 -6.90 1.35
N VAL A 67 -1.87 -5.97 0.81
CA VAL A 67 -1.37 -4.80 0.08
C VAL A 67 -1.92 -3.49 0.69
N SER A 68 -1.42 -2.35 0.23
CA SER A 68 -1.79 -1.02 0.74
C SER A 68 -1.70 -0.92 2.27
N ASN A 69 -0.58 -1.39 2.86
CA ASN A 69 -0.37 -1.40 4.33
C ASN A 69 -1.44 -2.19 5.11
N GLY A 70 -2.03 -3.24 4.52
CA GLY A 70 -3.06 -4.04 5.16
C GLY A 70 -4.51 -3.61 4.84
N ALA A 71 -4.69 -2.51 4.12
CA ALA A 71 -6.03 -2.04 3.74
C ALA A 71 -6.74 -2.95 2.73
N ARG A 72 -5.99 -3.82 2.02
CA ARG A 72 -6.57 -4.80 1.09
C ARG A 72 -5.90 -6.16 1.24
N ILE A 73 -6.72 -7.20 1.28
CA ILE A 73 -6.30 -8.60 1.28
C ILE A 73 -6.87 -9.27 0.02
N VAL A 74 -6.03 -10.01 -0.69
CA VAL A 74 -6.43 -10.85 -1.82
C VAL A 74 -6.01 -12.28 -1.52
N CYS A 75 -6.98 -13.19 -1.48
CA CYS A 75 -6.74 -14.61 -1.21
C CYS A 75 -7.72 -15.46 -1.99
N GLN A 76 -7.26 -16.43 -2.78
CA GLN A 76 -8.09 -17.36 -3.54
C GLN A 76 -9.17 -16.66 -4.40
N GLY A 77 -8.82 -15.54 -5.03
CA GLY A 77 -9.74 -14.75 -5.85
C GLY A 77 -10.73 -13.87 -5.06
N LYS A 78 -10.81 -14.02 -3.75
CA LYS A 78 -11.59 -13.15 -2.88
C LYS A 78 -10.79 -11.90 -2.53
N ARG A 79 -11.49 -10.78 -2.38
CA ARG A 79 -10.92 -9.50 -1.97
C ARG A 79 -11.65 -9.01 -0.73
N GLU A 80 -10.88 -8.58 0.25
CA GLU A 80 -11.38 -7.86 1.43
C GLU A 80 -10.70 -6.51 1.48
N GLU A 81 -11.46 -5.46 1.72
CA GLU A 81 -10.96 -4.09 1.79
C GLU A 81 -11.40 -3.46 3.11
N ARG A 82 -10.49 -2.72 3.72
CA ARG A 82 -10.74 -1.87 4.87
C ARG A 82 -10.44 -0.44 4.45
N ASN A 83 -11.49 0.33 4.29
CA ASN A 83 -11.40 1.73 3.95
C ASN A 83 -11.40 2.61 5.21
N ILE A 84 -10.81 3.78 5.07
CA ILE A 84 -10.95 4.85 6.05
C ILE A 84 -12.41 5.34 5.96
N PRO A 85 -13.13 5.48 7.11
CA PRO A 85 -14.47 6.05 7.09
C PRO A 85 -14.49 7.41 6.38
N LYS A 86 -15.49 7.63 5.56
CA LYS A 86 -15.59 8.81 4.68
C LYS A 86 -15.48 10.12 5.46
N GLU A 87 -16.20 10.22 6.55
CA GLU A 87 -16.22 11.39 7.42
C GLU A 87 -14.83 11.67 7.99
N THR A 88 -14.15 10.61 8.45
CA THR A 88 -12.78 10.68 8.97
C THR A 88 -11.79 11.13 7.91
N ALA A 89 -11.90 10.58 6.69
CA ALA A 89 -11.03 10.98 5.58
C ALA A 89 -11.25 12.43 5.18
N LEU A 90 -12.52 12.88 5.13
CA LEU A 90 -12.88 14.28 4.82
C LEU A 90 -12.37 15.25 5.89
N GLU A 91 -12.59 14.93 7.17
CA GLU A 91 -12.10 15.72 8.30
C GLU A 91 -10.58 15.91 8.20
N PHE A 92 -9.86 14.79 8.05
CA PHE A 92 -8.41 14.80 8.01
C PHE A 92 -7.85 15.55 6.80
N VAL A 93 -8.36 15.27 5.59
CA VAL A 93 -7.87 15.91 4.37
C VAL A 93 -8.20 17.42 4.35
N ARG A 94 -9.36 17.84 4.87
CA ARG A 94 -9.69 19.26 5.01
C ARG A 94 -8.75 19.98 5.96
N ALA A 95 -8.53 19.41 7.15
CA ALA A 95 -7.60 19.96 8.12
C ALA A 95 -6.18 20.09 7.55
N LEU A 96 -5.68 19.06 6.87
CA LEU A 96 -4.38 19.13 6.19
C LEU A 96 -4.34 20.18 5.06
N SER A 97 -5.44 20.38 4.36
CA SER A 97 -5.51 21.34 3.25
C SER A 97 -5.49 22.80 3.69
N GLU A 98 -5.71 23.09 4.98
CA GLU A 98 -5.53 24.42 5.57
C GLU A 98 -4.05 24.81 5.70
N HIS A 99 -3.15 23.85 5.66
CA HIS A 99 -1.71 24.08 5.71
C HIS A 99 -1.15 24.22 4.29
N GLU A 100 -0.62 25.37 3.98
CA GLU A 100 0.02 25.63 2.69
C GLU A 100 1.19 24.66 2.46
N ASN A 101 1.30 24.16 1.23
CA ASN A 101 2.38 23.27 0.77
C ASN A 101 2.37 21.84 1.30
N LEU A 102 1.35 21.38 2.01
CA LEU A 102 1.25 19.95 2.29
C LEU A 102 0.93 19.16 1.01
N ARG A 103 1.73 18.14 0.78
CA ARG A 103 1.59 17.21 -0.35
C ARG A 103 0.83 15.98 0.10
N ILE A 104 -0.39 15.81 -0.41
CA ILE A 104 -1.31 14.76 0.00
C ILE A 104 -1.60 13.85 -1.19
N THR A 105 -1.62 12.55 -0.94
CA THR A 105 -2.06 11.54 -1.90
C THR A 105 -3.12 10.66 -1.27
N LEU A 106 -4.22 10.45 -1.99
CA LEU A 106 -5.26 9.49 -1.67
C LEU A 106 -5.05 8.23 -2.52
N GLU A 107 -4.99 7.07 -1.90
CA GLU A 107 -5.08 5.79 -2.60
C GLU A 107 -6.48 5.22 -2.45
N THR A 108 -7.09 4.90 -3.59
CA THR A 108 -8.36 4.19 -3.71
C THR A 108 -8.13 2.74 -4.15
N SER A 109 -9.19 2.01 -4.41
CA SER A 109 -9.09 0.63 -4.89
C SER A 109 -8.27 0.49 -6.18
N ASP A 110 -8.44 1.42 -7.12
CA ASP A 110 -7.90 1.26 -8.47
C ASP A 110 -7.01 2.42 -8.93
N SER A 111 -7.03 3.55 -8.21
CA SER A 111 -6.34 4.78 -8.59
C SER A 111 -5.60 5.43 -7.42
N ALA A 112 -4.78 6.41 -7.74
CA ALA A 112 -4.24 7.35 -6.77
C ALA A 112 -4.48 8.79 -7.26
N TYR A 113 -4.82 9.66 -6.32
CA TYR A 113 -5.07 11.08 -6.56
C TYR A 113 -4.17 11.90 -5.66
N SER A 114 -3.56 12.96 -6.18
CA SER A 114 -2.66 13.80 -5.41
C SER A 114 -2.88 15.27 -5.71
N ASN A 115 -2.59 16.14 -4.73
CA ASN A 115 -2.61 17.59 -4.93
C ASN A 115 -1.30 18.14 -5.51
N TYR A 116 -0.37 17.25 -5.86
CA TYR A 116 0.93 17.58 -6.44
C TYR A 116 1.36 16.47 -7.42
N PRO A 117 2.25 16.75 -8.41
CA PRO A 117 2.79 15.74 -9.30
C PRO A 117 3.75 14.79 -8.55
N ILE A 118 3.63 13.48 -8.81
CA ILE A 118 4.52 12.45 -8.28
C ILE A 118 5.19 11.77 -9.48
N GLU A 119 6.53 11.72 -9.47
CA GLU A 119 7.31 11.11 -10.56
C GLU A 119 7.42 9.59 -10.44
N GLU A 120 7.40 9.07 -9.19
CA GLU A 120 7.68 7.66 -8.93
C GLU A 120 6.55 6.71 -9.30
N TYR A 121 5.31 7.20 -9.38
CA TYR A 121 4.15 6.39 -9.77
C TYR A 121 3.00 7.24 -10.29
N GLU A 122 2.18 6.63 -11.13
CA GLU A 122 1.06 7.29 -11.78
C GLU A 122 -0.01 7.75 -10.79
N THR A 123 -0.30 9.05 -10.79
CA THR A 123 -1.38 9.67 -10.02
C THR A 123 -2.18 10.64 -10.88
N VAL A 124 -3.46 10.79 -10.57
CA VAL A 124 -4.28 11.87 -11.12
C VAL A 124 -4.07 13.10 -10.25
N VAL A 125 -3.47 14.15 -10.81
CA VAL A 125 -3.21 15.40 -10.08
C VAL A 125 -4.45 16.25 -10.09
N ILE A 126 -4.96 16.56 -8.89
CA ILE A 126 -6.14 17.44 -8.69
C ILE A 126 -5.92 18.34 -7.49
N LYS A 127 -6.35 19.60 -7.59
CA LYS A 127 -6.12 20.59 -6.54
C LYS A 127 -6.93 20.30 -5.27
N ASP A 128 -8.19 19.90 -5.43
CA ASP A 128 -9.10 19.60 -4.32
C ASP A 128 -9.38 18.08 -4.27
N LEU A 129 -8.97 17.45 -3.20
CA LEU A 129 -9.12 16.01 -2.99
C LEU A 129 -10.47 15.60 -2.37
N ALA A 130 -11.22 16.54 -1.78
CA ALA A 130 -12.48 16.24 -1.12
C ALA A 130 -13.54 15.59 -2.04
N PRO A 131 -13.71 16.00 -3.32
CA PRO A 131 -14.65 15.36 -4.23
C PRO A 131 -14.33 13.88 -4.52
N ILE A 132 -13.08 13.45 -4.39
CA ILE A 132 -12.71 12.04 -4.54
C ILE A 132 -13.20 11.23 -3.36
N ILE A 133 -13.03 11.73 -2.13
CA ILE A 133 -13.50 11.09 -0.91
C ILE A 133 -15.03 10.93 -0.91
N GLU A 134 -15.72 11.86 -1.58
CA GLU A 134 -17.17 11.76 -1.74
C GLU A 134 -17.64 10.61 -2.64
N LYS A 135 -16.81 10.21 -3.61
CA LYS A 135 -17.15 9.27 -4.69
C LYS A 135 -16.51 7.90 -4.54
N GLU A 136 -15.33 7.83 -3.91
CA GLU A 136 -14.52 6.62 -3.87
C GLU A 136 -14.16 6.20 -2.44
N MET A 137 -13.93 4.92 -2.24
CA MET A 137 -13.42 4.39 -0.97
C MET A 137 -11.93 4.68 -0.85
N ILE A 138 -11.55 5.34 0.23
CA ILE A 138 -10.16 5.68 0.51
C ILE A 138 -9.51 4.55 1.33
N LEU A 139 -8.50 3.91 0.75
CA LEU A 139 -7.74 2.88 1.41
C LEU A 139 -6.57 3.44 2.21
N LYS A 140 -5.97 4.55 1.74
CA LYS A 140 -4.81 5.15 2.38
C LYS A 140 -4.73 6.64 2.07
N VAL A 141 -4.33 7.42 3.06
CA VAL A 141 -3.90 8.82 2.92
C VAL A 141 -2.40 8.86 3.18
N LEU A 142 -1.66 9.41 2.22
CA LEU A 142 -0.23 9.66 2.36
C LEU A 142 0.00 11.18 2.42
N VAL A 143 0.86 11.58 3.33
CA VAL A 143 1.36 12.96 3.42
C VAL A 143 2.86 12.92 3.23
N HIS A 144 3.34 13.67 2.24
CA HIS A 144 4.77 13.76 1.97
C HIS A 144 5.42 14.73 2.96
N LEU A 145 6.42 14.24 3.68
CA LEU A 145 7.10 14.99 4.74
C LEU A 145 8.40 15.57 4.20
N ASP A 146 8.37 16.80 3.71
CA ASP A 146 9.56 17.51 3.22
C ASP A 146 10.43 18.06 4.37
N ARG A 147 9.85 18.26 5.56
CA ARG A 147 10.48 18.91 6.71
C ARG A 147 10.03 18.23 8.01
N ALA A 148 10.88 18.31 9.04
CA ALA A 148 10.62 17.71 10.34
C ALA A 148 9.39 18.31 11.06
N ASP A 149 9.09 19.59 10.83
CA ASP A 149 7.92 20.27 11.40
C ASP A 149 6.60 19.78 10.77
N THR A 150 6.62 19.29 9.54
CA THR A 150 5.46 18.72 8.85
C THR A 150 4.85 17.54 9.62
N LEU A 151 5.70 16.67 10.20
CA LEU A 151 5.23 15.53 10.98
C LEU A 151 4.40 15.97 12.18
N SER A 152 4.85 16.99 12.91
CA SER A 152 4.12 17.51 14.08
C SER A 152 2.78 18.14 13.71
N THR A 153 2.70 18.79 12.55
CA THR A 153 1.46 19.32 11.97
C THR A 153 0.49 18.18 11.65
N VAL A 154 0.93 17.18 10.89
CA VAL A 154 0.10 16.03 10.51
C VAL A 154 -0.42 15.29 11.76
N GLN A 155 0.41 15.10 12.77
CA GLN A 155 0.00 14.46 14.02
C GLN A 155 -1.09 15.25 14.79
N LYS A 156 -1.03 16.57 14.77
CA LYS A 156 -2.05 17.43 15.41
C LYS A 156 -3.40 17.36 14.69
N GLU A 157 -3.36 17.31 13.38
CA GLU A 157 -4.57 17.25 12.54
C GLU A 157 -5.16 15.83 12.41
N MET A 158 -4.45 14.82 12.92
CA MET A 158 -4.95 13.45 12.85
C MET A 158 -6.22 13.26 13.68
N PRO A 159 -7.32 12.80 13.08
CA PRO A 159 -8.55 12.52 13.81
C PRO A 159 -8.33 11.52 14.94
N LYS A 160 -9.01 11.73 16.09
CA LYS A 160 -8.88 10.83 17.26
C LYS A 160 -9.23 9.38 16.95
N SER A 161 -10.07 9.14 15.95
CA SER A 161 -10.45 7.81 15.48
C SER A 161 -9.33 7.09 14.69
N MET A 162 -8.22 7.79 14.38
CA MET A 162 -7.06 7.24 13.68
C MET A 162 -5.86 6.96 14.62
N HIS A 163 -6.02 7.18 15.92
CA HIS A 163 -5.00 6.91 16.94
C HIS A 163 -5.07 5.47 17.47
#